data_f4c7fb8bfdc779136a80901cc3b7a280
#
_entry.id   f4c7fb8bfdc779136a80901cc3b7a280
#
_cell.length_a   1.000
_cell.length_b   1.000
_cell.length_c   1.000
_cell.angle_alpha   90.00
_cell.angle_beta   90.00
_cell.angle_gamma   90.00
#
_symmetry.space_group_name_H-M   'P 1'
#
loop_
_entity.id
_entity.type
_entity.pdbx_description
1 polymer ?
#
loop_
_entity_poly.entity_id
_entity_poly.type
_entity_poly.pdbx_seq_one_letter_code
_entity_poly.pdbx_strand_id
1 'polypeptide(L)'
;MRNGIQSSGDWNSLSRSISEAIDAVQDSIVTVHGGGRSTSSGVVWRPGVIVTVRNSLHRSKVVKVGHRGEPLNASVAGSDAGTDLAVLRLDSKSLKPADSSGLESTRVGELVLSVGRSMLGDISASSGIIARLGSSWRTWRGGQIDRLIRPDVRLYVGQAGSALVNEHHRVLGINSPALARNAIITVPTQTIDRVVDAILERGHVPQPFLGLAMQAVPVPEALRAQFTEGADQVLLVLHVEPNAPAASAGVLVGDLIASLNGDPVYDVRDALHRIAVLSVGDSVSLVVVRGGARIELNLTVADRG
;
A
#
# COMPACT_ATOMS: atom_id res chain seq x y z
N MET A 1 21.36 -18.09 51.09
CA MET A 1 20.72 -19.09 50.24
C MET A 1 20.53 -18.46 48.86
N ARG A 2 21.29 -18.89 47.86
CA ARG A 2 21.23 -18.39 46.48
C ARG A 2 20.01 -19.01 45.79
N ASN A 3 19.01 -18.19 45.42
CA ASN A 3 17.98 -18.61 44.48
C ASN A 3 18.64 -18.87 43.13
N GLY A 4 18.95 -20.13 42.85
CA GLY A 4 19.53 -20.56 41.59
C GLY A 4 18.48 -20.58 40.50
N ILE A 5 18.67 -19.72 39.53
CA ILE A 5 18.53 -19.90 38.09
C ILE A 5 17.40 -20.85 37.65
N GLN A 6 16.14 -20.33 37.67
CA GLN A 6 15.07 -20.78 36.79
C GLN A 6 15.16 -20.12 35.38
N SER A 7 16.15 -19.25 35.16
CA SER A 7 16.24 -18.39 33.96
C SER A 7 16.74 -19.10 32.69
N SER A 8 17.38 -20.27 32.78
CA SER A 8 17.88 -20.96 31.57
C SER A 8 16.79 -21.69 30.79
N GLY A 9 15.73 -22.15 31.47
CA GLY A 9 14.59 -22.80 30.84
C GLY A 9 13.76 -21.86 29.99
N ASP A 10 13.48 -20.67 30.51
CA ASP A 10 12.66 -19.66 29.84
C ASP A 10 13.36 -19.08 28.60
N TRP A 11 14.68 -18.82 28.69
CA TRP A 11 15.48 -18.35 27.57
C TRP A 11 15.57 -19.38 26.42
N ASN A 12 15.81 -20.66 26.78
CA ASN A 12 15.85 -21.74 25.79
C ASN A 12 14.48 -21.98 25.13
N SER A 13 13.41 -21.85 25.90
CA SER A 13 12.03 -21.93 25.37
C SER A 13 11.74 -20.82 24.36
N LEU A 14 12.03 -19.56 24.71
CA LEU A 14 11.86 -18.42 23.81
C LEU A 14 12.69 -18.57 22.53
N SER A 15 13.98 -18.93 22.66
CA SER A 15 14.86 -19.15 21.51
C SER A 15 14.34 -20.24 20.59
N ARG A 16 13.82 -21.31 21.14
CA ARG A 16 13.22 -22.43 20.39
C ARG A 16 11.95 -21.95 19.65
N SER A 17 11.05 -21.26 20.34
CA SER A 17 9.82 -20.73 19.73
C SER A 17 10.10 -19.76 18.57
N ILE A 18 11.12 -18.91 18.69
CA ILE A 18 11.55 -18.02 17.60
C ILE A 18 12.05 -18.85 16.41
N SER A 19 12.89 -19.86 16.63
CA SER A 19 13.40 -20.72 15.56
C SER A 19 12.27 -21.50 14.87
N GLU A 20 11.36 -22.07 15.65
CA GLU A 20 10.18 -22.80 15.13
C GLU A 20 9.25 -21.89 14.29
N ALA A 21 9.07 -20.64 14.71
CA ALA A 21 8.29 -19.66 13.93
C ALA A 21 8.94 -19.33 12.57
N ILE A 22 10.27 -19.23 12.52
CA ILE A 22 11.02 -19.02 11.27
C ILE A 22 10.89 -20.26 10.38
N ASP A 23 11.09 -21.46 10.93
CA ASP A 23 11.01 -22.73 10.21
C ASP A 23 9.62 -22.96 9.61
N ALA A 24 8.57 -22.56 10.31
CA ALA A 24 7.18 -22.69 9.85
C ALA A 24 6.87 -21.90 8.58
N VAL A 25 7.52 -20.73 8.39
CA VAL A 25 7.23 -19.81 7.30
C VAL A 25 8.30 -19.79 6.19
N GLN A 26 9.53 -20.27 6.45
CA GLN A 26 10.66 -20.13 5.53
C GLN A 26 10.42 -20.67 4.12
N ASP A 27 9.58 -21.72 3.98
CA ASP A 27 9.25 -22.34 2.69
C ASP A 27 8.32 -21.47 1.84
N SER A 28 7.62 -20.54 2.49
CA SER A 28 6.77 -19.56 1.80
C SER A 28 7.53 -18.25 1.47
N ILE A 29 8.80 -18.11 1.90
CA ILE A 29 9.61 -16.93 1.65
C ILE A 29 10.57 -17.18 0.49
N VAL A 30 10.59 -16.26 -0.46
CA VAL A 30 11.43 -16.32 -1.65
C VAL A 30 12.33 -15.07 -1.76
N THR A 31 13.42 -15.20 -2.49
CA THR A 31 14.20 -14.04 -2.95
C THR A 31 13.64 -13.56 -4.28
N VAL A 32 13.48 -12.26 -4.46
CA VAL A 32 13.04 -11.65 -5.73
C VAL A 32 14.16 -10.78 -6.28
N HIS A 33 14.64 -11.11 -7.47
CA HIS A 33 15.65 -10.34 -8.20
C HIS A 33 14.95 -9.39 -9.16
N GLY A 34 14.75 -8.14 -8.72
CA GLY A 34 13.98 -7.13 -9.43
C GLY A 34 14.66 -6.50 -10.65
N GLY A 35 15.83 -6.99 -11.03
CA GLY A 35 16.68 -6.46 -12.09
C GLY A 35 17.87 -5.65 -11.55
N GLY A 36 18.98 -5.64 -12.30
CA GLY A 36 20.23 -5.02 -11.86
C GLY A 36 20.76 -5.66 -10.56
N ARG A 37 21.09 -4.82 -9.57
CA ARG A 37 21.55 -5.26 -8.24
C ARG A 37 20.46 -5.23 -7.18
N SER A 38 19.21 -4.99 -7.58
CA SER A 38 18.10 -4.90 -6.64
C SER A 38 17.59 -6.30 -6.26
N THR A 39 17.60 -6.61 -5.00
CA THR A 39 17.08 -7.85 -4.42
C THR A 39 16.13 -7.52 -3.29
N SER A 40 15.02 -8.24 -3.21
CA SER A 40 14.03 -8.14 -2.14
C SER A 40 13.55 -9.54 -1.73
N SER A 41 12.82 -9.61 -0.65
CA SER A 41 12.07 -10.79 -0.27
C SER A 41 10.69 -10.75 -0.92
N GLY A 42 10.08 -11.92 -1.07
CA GLY A 42 8.68 -12.06 -1.44
C GLY A 42 8.04 -13.17 -0.64
N VAL A 43 6.73 -13.15 -0.55
CA VAL A 43 5.93 -14.15 0.14
C VAL A 43 5.05 -14.88 -0.87
N VAL A 44 5.08 -16.20 -0.87
CA VAL A 44 4.12 -17.02 -1.62
C VAL A 44 2.76 -16.82 -0.96
N TRP A 45 1.90 -16.06 -1.62
CA TRP A 45 0.62 -15.62 -1.06
C TRP A 45 -0.52 -16.59 -1.36
N ARG A 46 -0.53 -17.10 -2.59
CA ARG A 46 -1.47 -18.11 -3.07
C ARG A 46 -0.71 -19.09 -3.98
N PRO A 47 -1.25 -20.27 -4.31
CA PRO A 47 -0.60 -21.17 -5.26
C PRO A 47 -0.27 -20.49 -6.58
N GLY A 48 1.02 -20.39 -6.91
CA GLY A 48 1.52 -19.70 -8.10
C GLY A 48 1.53 -18.17 -8.04
N VAL A 49 1.26 -17.56 -6.87
CA VAL A 49 1.24 -16.10 -6.68
C VAL A 49 2.21 -15.69 -5.59
N ILE A 50 3.13 -14.78 -5.91
CA ILE A 50 4.05 -14.18 -4.96
C ILE A 50 3.73 -12.70 -4.84
N VAL A 51 3.80 -12.18 -3.62
CA VAL A 51 3.71 -10.75 -3.33
C VAL A 51 5.05 -10.25 -2.80
N THR A 52 5.50 -9.12 -3.32
CA THR A 52 6.74 -8.43 -2.92
C THR A 52 6.51 -6.93 -2.93
N VAL A 53 7.56 -6.14 -2.64
CA VAL A 53 7.48 -4.67 -2.71
C VAL A 53 7.77 -4.18 -4.13
N ARG A 54 6.94 -3.25 -4.61
CA ARG A 54 7.07 -2.63 -5.94
C ARG A 54 8.40 -1.89 -6.11
N ASN A 55 8.84 -1.18 -5.08
CA ASN A 55 10.02 -0.31 -5.14
C ASN A 55 11.32 -1.08 -5.42
N SER A 56 11.35 -2.39 -5.24
CA SER A 56 12.48 -3.26 -5.57
C SER A 56 12.46 -3.80 -7.00
N LEU A 57 11.35 -3.63 -7.73
CA LEU A 57 11.23 -4.08 -9.10
C LEU A 57 11.58 -2.94 -10.06
N HIS A 58 12.55 -3.18 -10.95
CA HIS A 58 12.76 -2.34 -12.11
C HIS A 58 11.72 -2.68 -13.20
N ARG A 59 11.64 -1.89 -14.26
CA ARG A 59 10.62 -2.00 -15.33
C ARG A 59 10.62 -3.33 -16.12
N SER A 60 11.18 -4.40 -15.57
CA SER A 60 11.19 -5.73 -16.19
C SER A 60 9.84 -6.41 -16.03
N LYS A 61 9.34 -7.02 -17.11
CA LYS A 61 8.11 -7.84 -17.08
C LYS A 61 8.36 -9.25 -16.54
N VAL A 62 9.61 -9.71 -16.52
CA VAL A 62 10.03 -11.02 -16.01
C VAL A 62 11.12 -10.82 -14.97
N VAL A 63 11.00 -11.48 -13.86
CA VAL A 63 11.94 -11.44 -12.74
C VAL A 63 12.35 -12.85 -12.34
N LYS A 64 13.54 -13.00 -11.78
CA LYS A 64 13.98 -14.27 -11.20
C LYS A 64 13.59 -14.34 -9.73
N VAL A 65 13.09 -15.47 -9.32
CA VAL A 65 12.72 -15.79 -7.94
C VAL A 65 13.61 -16.92 -7.46
N GLY A 66 14.32 -16.74 -6.35
CA GLY A 66 15.15 -17.78 -5.72
C GLY A 66 14.36 -18.48 -4.60
N HIS A 67 14.27 -19.79 -4.66
CA HIS A 67 13.71 -20.61 -3.59
C HIS A 67 14.63 -21.80 -3.31
N ARG A 68 15.14 -21.92 -2.09
CA ARG A 68 16.08 -22.99 -1.67
C ARG A 68 17.28 -23.17 -2.63
N GLY A 69 17.80 -22.08 -3.18
CA GLY A 69 18.94 -22.09 -4.11
C GLY A 69 18.55 -22.35 -5.57
N GLU A 70 17.29 -22.67 -5.87
CA GLU A 70 16.82 -22.87 -7.24
C GLU A 70 16.21 -21.58 -7.81
N PRO A 71 16.66 -21.13 -9.00
CA PRO A 71 16.07 -20.00 -9.68
C PRO A 71 14.80 -20.41 -10.44
N LEU A 72 13.70 -19.68 -10.19
CA LEU A 72 12.44 -19.78 -10.91
C LEU A 72 12.18 -18.50 -11.69
N ASN A 73 11.54 -18.59 -12.83
CA ASN A 73 11.07 -17.41 -13.55
C ASN A 73 9.66 -17.04 -13.09
N ALA A 74 9.43 -15.75 -12.89
CA ALA A 74 8.11 -15.22 -12.59
C ALA A 74 7.80 -14.04 -13.50
N SER A 75 6.55 -13.93 -13.94
CA SER A 75 6.06 -12.75 -14.66
C SER A 75 5.45 -11.75 -13.68
N VAL A 76 5.65 -10.45 -13.92
CA VAL A 76 5.00 -9.40 -13.14
C VAL A 76 3.55 -9.27 -13.63
N ALA A 77 2.60 -9.70 -12.80
CA ALA A 77 1.16 -9.59 -13.09
C ALA A 77 0.69 -8.13 -13.01
N GLY A 78 1.25 -7.37 -12.09
CA GLY A 78 0.98 -5.96 -11.92
C GLY A 78 1.61 -5.42 -10.62
N SER A 79 1.46 -4.13 -10.40
CA SER A 79 1.94 -3.50 -9.17
C SER A 79 1.11 -2.27 -8.83
N ASP A 80 1.04 -1.95 -7.53
CA ASP A 80 0.40 -0.75 -7.02
C ASP A 80 1.40 0.18 -6.33
N ALA A 81 1.52 1.39 -6.85
CA ALA A 81 2.40 2.40 -6.28
C ALA A 81 1.89 2.93 -4.94
N GLY A 82 0.58 2.89 -4.73
CA GLY A 82 -0.07 3.40 -3.53
C GLY A 82 0.25 2.55 -2.31
N THR A 83 0.22 1.23 -2.43
CA THR A 83 0.51 0.28 -1.35
C THR A 83 1.94 -0.25 -1.37
N ASP A 84 2.76 0.14 -2.36
CA ASP A 84 4.11 -0.41 -2.61
C ASP A 84 4.11 -1.93 -2.83
N LEU A 85 3.01 -2.52 -3.29
CA LEU A 85 2.92 -3.95 -3.57
C LEU A 85 3.17 -4.26 -5.05
N ALA A 86 3.73 -5.44 -5.31
CA ALA A 86 3.81 -6.03 -6.63
C ALA A 86 3.43 -7.52 -6.56
N VAL A 87 2.67 -7.96 -7.54
CA VAL A 87 2.17 -9.33 -7.67
C VAL A 87 2.90 -10.01 -8.81
N LEU A 88 3.49 -11.17 -8.51
CA LEU A 88 4.20 -11.99 -9.48
C LEU A 88 3.43 -13.31 -9.68
N ARG A 89 3.41 -13.78 -10.91
CA ARG A 89 2.89 -15.11 -11.28
C ARG A 89 4.04 -16.06 -11.54
N LEU A 90 4.02 -17.21 -10.89
CA LEU A 90 4.86 -18.37 -11.20
C LEU A 90 4.11 -19.32 -12.08
N ASP A 91 4.80 -19.93 -13.06
CA ASP A 91 4.24 -21.00 -13.87
C ASP A 91 4.01 -22.27 -13.03
N SER A 92 4.83 -22.45 -11.99
CA SER A 92 4.72 -23.57 -11.05
C SER A 92 3.87 -23.18 -9.82
N LYS A 93 2.97 -24.06 -9.44
CA LYS A 93 2.17 -23.96 -8.20
C LYS A 93 2.76 -24.77 -7.03
N SER A 94 3.99 -25.26 -7.14
CA SER A 94 4.62 -26.18 -6.18
C SER A 94 5.02 -25.53 -4.86
N LEU A 95 5.16 -24.19 -4.82
CA LEU A 95 5.52 -23.49 -3.60
C LEU A 95 4.35 -23.38 -2.63
N LYS A 96 4.61 -23.66 -1.35
CA LYS A 96 3.60 -23.62 -0.29
C LYS A 96 3.25 -22.17 0.04
N PRO A 97 1.97 -21.76 -0.01
CA PRO A 97 1.54 -20.47 0.46
C PRO A 97 1.75 -20.28 1.96
N ALA A 98 2.00 -19.04 2.38
CA ALA A 98 2.03 -18.68 3.79
C ALA A 98 0.63 -18.75 4.42
N ASP A 99 0.56 -19.10 5.71
CA ASP A 99 -0.66 -18.90 6.49
C ASP A 99 -0.76 -17.43 6.88
N SER A 100 -1.75 -16.73 6.32
CA SER A 100 -1.98 -15.28 6.48
C SER A 100 -3.20 -14.97 7.36
N SER A 101 -3.65 -15.85 8.20
CA SER A 101 -4.78 -15.67 9.12
C SER A 101 -4.37 -14.99 10.45
N GLY A 102 -5.31 -14.34 11.15
CA GLY A 102 -5.14 -13.96 12.55
C GLY A 102 -4.70 -12.51 12.83
N LEU A 103 -4.86 -11.59 11.89
CA LEU A 103 -4.55 -10.16 12.11
C LEU A 103 -5.48 -9.49 13.16
N GLU A 104 -6.68 -9.99 13.36
CA GLU A 104 -7.74 -9.33 14.16
C GLU A 104 -7.38 -9.23 15.64
N SER A 105 -6.68 -10.22 16.19
CA SER A 105 -6.28 -10.29 17.60
C SER A 105 -4.99 -9.53 17.93
N THR A 106 -4.28 -9.00 16.92
CA THR A 106 -2.97 -8.36 17.11
C THR A 106 -3.05 -7.08 17.94
N ARG A 107 -2.15 -6.94 18.94
CA ARG A 107 -2.06 -5.81 19.87
C ARG A 107 -0.66 -5.19 19.89
N VAL A 108 -0.59 -3.93 20.32
CA VAL A 108 0.68 -3.24 20.59
C VAL A 108 1.42 -3.97 21.74
N GLY A 109 2.72 -4.17 21.54
CA GLY A 109 3.60 -4.87 22.48
C GLY A 109 3.77 -6.36 22.18
N GLU A 110 2.99 -6.96 21.29
CA GLU A 110 3.17 -8.36 20.88
C GLU A 110 4.47 -8.55 20.12
N LEU A 111 5.16 -9.67 20.42
CA LEU A 111 6.40 -10.05 19.76
C LEU A 111 6.13 -10.44 18.30
N VAL A 112 6.94 -9.95 17.40
CA VAL A 112 6.86 -10.25 15.97
C VAL A 112 8.25 -10.48 15.39
N LEU A 113 8.29 -11.24 14.30
CA LEU A 113 9.51 -11.52 13.54
C LEU A 113 9.35 -10.96 12.11
N SER A 114 10.36 -10.26 11.63
CA SER A 114 10.53 -10.02 10.20
C SER A 114 11.32 -11.17 9.62
N VAL A 115 10.70 -11.98 8.75
CA VAL A 115 11.35 -13.13 8.11
C VAL A 115 11.43 -12.87 6.60
N GLY A 116 12.64 -12.84 6.11
CA GLY A 116 12.95 -12.58 4.68
C GLY A 116 14.14 -13.41 4.22
N ARG A 117 14.67 -13.08 3.05
CA ARG A 117 15.89 -13.66 2.53
C ARG A 117 16.98 -12.61 2.32
N SER A 118 18.22 -13.01 2.52
CA SER A 118 19.40 -12.21 2.19
C SER A 118 19.56 -12.09 0.66
N MET A 119 20.51 -11.26 0.22
CA MET A 119 20.90 -11.18 -1.20
C MET A 119 21.41 -12.52 -1.75
N LEU A 120 21.96 -13.37 -0.90
CA LEU A 120 22.48 -14.70 -1.26
C LEU A 120 21.41 -15.80 -1.23
N GLY A 121 20.18 -15.47 -0.79
CA GLY A 121 19.06 -16.39 -0.75
C GLY A 121 18.87 -17.10 0.58
N ASP A 122 19.76 -16.89 1.57
CA ASP A 122 19.64 -17.48 2.90
C ASP A 122 18.49 -16.83 3.68
N ILE A 123 17.87 -17.60 4.59
CA ILE A 123 16.89 -17.05 5.54
C ILE A 123 17.57 -16.02 6.43
N SER A 124 16.92 -14.89 6.59
CA SER A 124 17.37 -13.80 7.43
C SER A 124 16.19 -13.25 8.22
N ALA A 125 16.33 -13.11 9.52
CA ALA A 125 15.26 -12.67 10.40
C ALA A 125 15.72 -11.59 11.37
N SER A 126 14.77 -10.79 11.85
CA SER A 126 14.93 -9.91 12.99
C SER A 126 13.68 -9.99 13.87
N SER A 127 13.83 -9.76 15.16
CA SER A 127 12.74 -9.70 16.13
C SER A 127 12.46 -8.27 16.55
N GLY A 128 11.24 -8.02 16.96
CA GLY A 128 10.78 -6.77 17.50
C GLY A 128 9.38 -6.93 18.07
N ILE A 129 8.69 -5.81 18.29
CA ILE A 129 7.30 -5.79 18.74
C ILE A 129 6.42 -5.00 17.77
N ILE A 130 5.13 -5.17 17.87
CA ILE A 130 4.19 -4.23 17.29
C ILE A 130 4.28 -2.92 18.07
N ALA A 131 4.96 -1.91 17.50
CA ALA A 131 5.16 -0.63 18.17
C ALA A 131 3.95 0.30 18.06
N ARG A 132 3.17 0.18 16.97
CA ARG A 132 1.94 0.98 16.77
C ARG A 132 0.95 0.24 15.88
N LEU A 133 -0.31 0.32 16.29
CA LEU A 133 -1.48 -0.04 15.48
C LEU A 133 -2.37 1.19 15.30
N GLY A 134 -3.10 1.24 14.18
CA GLY A 134 -4.07 2.29 13.92
C GLY A 134 -5.17 1.80 12.97
N SER A 135 -6.15 2.65 12.73
CA SER A 135 -7.21 2.43 11.76
C SER A 135 -6.67 2.44 10.32
N SER A 136 -7.58 2.28 9.39
CA SER A 136 -7.30 2.45 7.96
C SER A 136 -6.76 3.86 7.66
N TRP A 137 -5.86 3.96 6.71
CA TRP A 137 -5.24 5.22 6.32
C TRP A 137 -4.83 5.18 4.85
N ARG A 138 -4.56 6.36 4.29
CA ARG A 138 -4.03 6.49 2.93
C ARG A 138 -2.58 6.90 2.94
N THR A 139 -1.83 6.28 2.05
CA THR A 139 -0.44 6.65 1.81
C THR A 139 -0.37 7.98 1.05
N TRP A 140 0.78 8.61 1.04
CA TRP A 140 1.00 9.85 0.28
C TRP A 140 0.84 9.69 -1.25
N ARG A 141 0.84 8.43 -1.75
CA ARG A 141 0.55 8.07 -3.14
C ARG A 141 -0.91 7.65 -3.37
N GLY A 142 -1.78 7.87 -2.40
CA GLY A 142 -3.22 7.61 -2.50
C GLY A 142 -3.65 6.18 -2.24
N GLY A 143 -2.72 5.23 -2.03
CA GLY A 143 -3.06 3.83 -1.75
C GLY A 143 -3.76 3.67 -0.41
N GLN A 144 -4.84 2.90 -0.39
CA GLN A 144 -5.57 2.55 0.82
C GLN A 144 -4.87 1.41 1.55
N ILE A 145 -4.54 1.62 2.81
CA ILE A 145 -4.06 0.60 3.76
C ILE A 145 -5.16 0.36 4.80
N ASP A 146 -5.62 -0.87 4.92
CA ASP A 146 -6.82 -1.19 5.70
C ASP A 146 -6.59 -1.13 7.22
N ARG A 147 -5.34 -1.27 7.67
CA ARG A 147 -4.92 -1.09 9.06
C ARG A 147 -3.48 -0.62 9.14
N LEU A 148 -3.18 0.37 9.97
CA LEU A 148 -1.80 0.75 10.24
C LEU A 148 -1.14 -0.29 11.14
N ILE A 149 -0.07 -0.92 10.65
CA ILE A 149 0.82 -1.80 11.43
C ILE A 149 2.23 -1.24 11.30
N ARG A 150 2.80 -0.79 12.42
CA ARG A 150 4.18 -0.34 12.51
C ARG A 150 4.92 -1.21 13.51
N PRO A 151 5.73 -2.16 13.04
CA PRO A 151 6.61 -2.94 13.90
C PRO A 151 7.89 -2.17 14.24
N ASP A 152 8.51 -2.56 15.34
CA ASP A 152 9.88 -2.17 15.69
C ASP A 152 10.83 -3.33 15.35
N VAL A 153 10.99 -3.58 14.06
CA VAL A 153 11.89 -4.60 13.52
C VAL A 153 12.95 -3.93 12.64
N ARG A 154 14.06 -4.62 12.43
CA ARG A 154 15.09 -4.17 11.49
C ARG A 154 14.97 -4.93 10.16
N LEU A 155 15.06 -4.22 9.04
CA LEU A 155 15.23 -4.84 7.73
C LEU A 155 16.70 -4.77 7.30
N TYR A 156 17.27 -5.93 7.02
CA TYR A 156 18.60 -6.02 6.39
C TYR A 156 18.48 -5.93 4.87
N VAL A 157 19.61 -5.85 4.18
CA VAL A 157 19.66 -5.81 2.71
C VAL A 157 19.02 -7.07 2.15
N GLY A 158 18.06 -6.89 1.23
CA GLY A 158 17.26 -7.99 0.66
C GLY A 158 15.94 -8.26 1.39
N GLN A 159 15.70 -7.68 2.57
CA GLN A 159 14.49 -7.94 3.36
C GLN A 159 13.30 -7.00 3.10
N ALA A 160 13.42 -6.03 2.21
CA ALA A 160 12.21 -5.34 1.75
C ALA A 160 11.25 -6.38 1.13
N GLY A 161 9.98 -6.38 1.52
CA GLY A 161 9.03 -7.42 1.10
C GLY A 161 9.07 -8.70 1.97
N SER A 162 9.77 -8.70 3.11
CA SER A 162 9.75 -9.78 4.10
C SER A 162 8.38 -9.91 4.76
N ALA A 163 8.08 -11.11 5.26
CA ALA A 163 6.88 -11.35 6.07
C ALA A 163 7.04 -10.78 7.48
N LEU A 164 5.99 -10.19 8.03
CA LEU A 164 5.85 -9.97 9.47
C LEU A 164 5.08 -11.18 10.05
N VAL A 165 5.69 -11.88 10.99
CA VAL A 165 5.18 -13.14 11.54
C VAL A 165 4.91 -12.97 13.03
N ASN A 166 3.77 -13.48 13.51
CA ASN A 166 3.40 -13.47 14.93
C ASN A 166 3.80 -14.76 15.65
N GLU A 167 3.52 -14.82 16.96
CA GLU A 167 3.78 -15.96 17.82
C GLU A 167 3.00 -17.24 17.45
N HIS A 168 1.98 -17.13 16.62
CA HIS A 168 1.23 -18.28 16.10
C HIS A 168 1.75 -18.76 14.74
N HIS A 169 2.94 -18.31 14.33
CA HIS A 169 3.59 -18.63 13.06
C HIS A 169 2.80 -18.15 11.82
N ARG A 170 1.97 -17.10 11.96
CA ARG A 170 1.11 -16.57 10.91
C ARG A 170 1.66 -15.27 10.36
N VAL A 171 1.51 -15.07 9.06
CA VAL A 171 1.93 -13.85 8.39
C VAL A 171 0.86 -12.78 8.58
N LEU A 172 1.22 -11.70 9.28
CA LEU A 172 0.37 -10.52 9.50
C LEU A 172 0.36 -9.57 8.29
N GLY A 173 1.39 -9.65 7.45
CA GLY A 173 1.55 -8.80 6.28
C GLY A 173 2.97 -8.75 5.75
N ILE A 174 3.24 -7.83 4.85
CA ILE A 174 4.51 -7.64 4.14
C ILE A 174 5.14 -6.30 4.54
N ASN A 175 6.43 -6.34 4.91
CA ASN A 175 7.18 -5.17 5.35
C ASN A 175 7.64 -4.31 4.18
N SER A 176 7.23 -3.05 4.15
CA SER A 176 7.69 -2.04 3.19
C SER A 176 8.43 -0.90 3.90
N PRO A 177 9.67 -0.61 3.52
CA PRO A 177 10.40 0.58 3.97
C PRO A 177 10.04 1.84 3.17
N ALA A 178 9.29 1.73 2.06
CA ALA A 178 8.99 2.84 1.15
C ALA A 178 7.74 3.64 1.53
N LEU A 179 6.89 3.11 2.42
CA LEU A 179 5.63 3.76 2.81
C LEU A 179 5.79 4.85 3.88
N ALA A 180 6.94 4.88 4.58
CA ALA A 180 7.25 5.93 5.55
C ALA A 180 8.75 6.25 5.51
N ARG A 181 9.12 7.53 5.83
CA ARG A 181 10.53 7.98 5.69
C ARG A 181 11.49 7.30 6.66
N ASN A 182 11.10 7.10 7.91
CA ASN A 182 12.00 6.59 8.97
C ASN A 182 11.33 5.47 9.77
N ALA A 183 10.50 4.67 9.12
CA ALA A 183 9.81 3.58 9.75
C ALA A 183 9.49 2.48 8.74
N ILE A 184 9.41 1.27 9.22
CA ILE A 184 8.87 0.15 8.46
C ILE A 184 7.37 0.15 8.67
N ILE A 185 6.62 0.04 7.59
CA ILE A 185 5.18 -0.18 7.61
C ILE A 185 4.94 -1.60 7.09
N THR A 186 4.17 -2.36 7.82
CA THR A 186 3.68 -3.65 7.34
C THR A 186 2.35 -3.43 6.63
N VAL A 187 2.29 -3.79 5.37
CA VAL A 187 1.04 -3.83 4.61
C VAL A 187 0.23 -5.04 5.07
N PRO A 188 -0.96 -4.86 5.65
CA PRO A 188 -1.71 -5.95 6.28
C PRO A 188 -2.33 -6.89 5.25
N THR A 189 -2.67 -8.10 5.70
CA THR A 189 -3.23 -9.18 4.87
C THR A 189 -4.45 -8.75 4.07
N GLN A 190 -5.39 -8.02 4.67
CA GLN A 190 -6.60 -7.52 3.98
C GLN A 190 -6.26 -6.61 2.80
N THR A 191 -5.29 -5.71 2.98
CA THR A 191 -4.81 -4.85 1.88
C THR A 191 -4.15 -5.68 0.79
N ILE A 192 -3.34 -6.68 1.16
CA ILE A 192 -2.66 -7.54 0.21
C ILE A 192 -3.68 -8.34 -0.60
N ASP A 193 -4.68 -8.94 0.02
CA ASP A 193 -5.71 -9.71 -0.66
C ASP A 193 -6.47 -8.86 -1.68
N ARG A 194 -6.92 -7.67 -1.28
CA ARG A 194 -7.61 -6.73 -2.17
C ARG A 194 -6.75 -6.31 -3.37
N VAL A 195 -5.47 -6.03 -3.14
CA VAL A 195 -4.52 -5.66 -4.20
C VAL A 195 -4.23 -6.84 -5.14
N VAL A 196 -4.04 -8.05 -4.59
CA VAL A 196 -3.82 -9.28 -5.36
C VAL A 196 -5.02 -9.56 -6.23
N ASP A 197 -6.25 -9.51 -5.69
CA ASP A 197 -7.47 -9.76 -6.45
C ASP A 197 -7.62 -8.76 -7.60
N ALA A 198 -7.47 -7.46 -7.34
CA ALA A 198 -7.57 -6.42 -8.37
C ALA A 198 -6.52 -6.61 -9.49
N ILE A 199 -5.27 -6.90 -9.12
CA ILE A 199 -4.20 -7.11 -10.11
C ILE A 199 -4.41 -8.39 -10.90
N LEU A 200 -4.88 -9.48 -10.29
CA LEU A 200 -5.11 -10.74 -10.99
C LEU A 200 -6.29 -10.67 -11.94
N GLU A 201 -7.32 -9.85 -11.63
CA GLU A 201 -8.49 -9.64 -12.49
C GLU A 201 -8.23 -8.62 -13.60
N ARG A 202 -7.61 -7.48 -13.27
CA ARG A 202 -7.57 -6.28 -14.14
C ARG A 202 -6.16 -5.88 -14.57
N GLY A 203 -5.12 -6.49 -14.00
CA GLY A 203 -3.73 -6.11 -14.25
C GLY A 203 -3.23 -4.93 -13.41
N HIS A 204 -4.11 -4.20 -12.74
CA HIS A 204 -3.79 -3.04 -11.90
C HIS A 204 -4.82 -2.85 -10.79
N VAL A 205 -4.50 -2.02 -9.81
CA VAL A 205 -5.46 -1.57 -8.78
C VAL A 205 -6.18 -0.33 -9.30
N PRO A 206 -7.52 -0.34 -9.39
CA PRO A 206 -8.28 0.82 -9.85
C PRO A 206 -8.00 2.07 -9.02
N GLN A 207 -7.77 3.19 -9.68
CA GLN A 207 -7.53 4.49 -9.05
C GLN A 207 -8.60 5.49 -9.48
N PRO A 208 -9.45 5.98 -8.56
CA PRO A 208 -10.44 7.00 -8.86
C PRO A 208 -9.81 8.23 -9.50
N PHE A 209 -10.35 8.64 -10.63
CA PHE A 209 -9.79 9.69 -11.47
C PHE A 209 -10.87 10.60 -12.09
N LEU A 210 -10.67 11.91 -12.01
CA LEU A 210 -11.54 12.91 -12.61
C LEU A 210 -10.89 13.64 -13.78
N GLY A 211 -9.56 13.62 -13.89
CA GLY A 211 -8.83 14.28 -14.98
C GLY A 211 -8.60 15.78 -14.78
N LEU A 212 -8.37 16.22 -13.54
CA LEU A 212 -8.16 17.61 -13.18
C LEU A 212 -6.76 17.84 -12.59
N ALA A 213 -6.09 18.91 -13.02
CA ALA A 213 -5.00 19.51 -12.25
C ALA A 213 -5.51 20.82 -11.63
N MET A 214 -5.26 20.98 -10.34
CA MET A 214 -5.82 22.05 -9.54
C MET A 214 -4.72 22.74 -8.72
N GLN A 215 -4.93 24.01 -8.41
CA GLN A 215 -4.08 24.80 -7.52
C GLN A 215 -4.94 25.59 -6.54
N ALA A 216 -4.54 25.64 -5.26
CA ALA A 216 -5.17 26.53 -4.31
C ALA A 216 -4.76 27.99 -4.60
N VAL A 217 -5.76 28.86 -4.68
CA VAL A 217 -5.59 30.32 -4.87
C VAL A 217 -6.45 31.08 -3.85
N PRO A 218 -6.08 32.30 -3.47
CA PRO A 218 -6.97 33.15 -2.66
C PRO A 218 -8.31 33.34 -3.33
N VAL A 219 -9.40 33.38 -2.56
CA VAL A 219 -10.73 33.68 -3.09
C VAL A 219 -10.75 35.12 -3.62
N PRO A 220 -11.05 35.36 -4.92
CA PRO A 220 -11.16 36.69 -5.47
C PRO A 220 -12.27 37.49 -4.75
N GLU A 221 -11.97 38.73 -4.33
CA GLU A 221 -12.90 39.57 -3.57
C GLU A 221 -14.28 39.69 -4.25
N ALA A 222 -14.30 39.90 -5.56
CA ALA A 222 -15.53 40.03 -6.35
C ALA A 222 -16.39 38.75 -6.41
N LEU A 223 -15.83 37.60 -6.00
CA LEU A 223 -16.50 36.29 -6.06
C LEU A 223 -16.78 35.70 -4.67
N ARG A 224 -16.45 36.40 -3.57
CA ARG A 224 -16.65 35.90 -2.20
C ARG A 224 -18.05 35.38 -1.92
N ALA A 225 -19.06 36.06 -2.44
CA ALA A 225 -20.47 35.65 -2.29
C ALA A 225 -20.80 34.28 -2.93
N GLN A 226 -19.94 33.77 -3.81
CA GLN A 226 -20.13 32.49 -4.48
C GLN A 226 -19.54 31.30 -3.68
N PHE A 227 -18.82 31.55 -2.60
CA PHE A 227 -18.19 30.51 -1.78
C PHE A 227 -18.76 30.51 -0.36
N THR A 228 -18.40 29.50 0.41
CA THR A 228 -18.80 29.41 1.82
C THR A 228 -18.21 30.57 2.61
N GLU A 229 -18.98 31.13 3.53
CA GLU A 229 -18.54 32.23 4.40
C GLU A 229 -17.24 31.82 5.16
N GLY A 230 -16.25 32.73 5.13
CA GLY A 230 -14.94 32.49 5.76
C GLY A 230 -13.95 31.67 4.90
N ALA A 231 -14.27 31.32 3.65
CA ALA A 231 -13.32 30.66 2.77
C ALA A 231 -12.21 31.65 2.34
N ASP A 232 -10.95 31.37 2.70
CA ASP A 232 -9.79 32.14 2.30
C ASP A 232 -9.18 31.67 0.98
N GLN A 233 -9.35 30.40 0.64
CA GLN A 233 -8.82 29.77 -0.55
C GLN A 233 -9.88 28.99 -1.32
N VAL A 234 -9.62 28.81 -2.61
CA VAL A 234 -10.44 28.04 -3.54
C VAL A 234 -9.52 27.31 -4.52
N LEU A 235 -10.00 26.22 -5.14
CA LEU A 235 -9.22 25.47 -6.12
C LEU A 235 -9.48 26.00 -7.55
N LEU A 236 -8.42 26.51 -8.18
CA LEU A 236 -8.42 26.90 -9.59
C LEU A 236 -8.06 25.68 -10.45
N VAL A 237 -8.85 25.40 -11.47
CA VAL A 237 -8.58 24.38 -12.48
C VAL A 237 -7.50 24.89 -13.43
N LEU A 238 -6.33 24.24 -13.43
CA LEU A 238 -5.19 24.58 -14.30
C LEU A 238 -5.13 23.75 -15.57
N HIS A 239 -5.63 22.51 -15.52
CA HIS A 239 -5.64 21.61 -16.66
C HIS A 239 -6.82 20.65 -16.54
N VAL A 240 -7.42 20.35 -17.69
CA VAL A 240 -8.45 19.33 -17.85
C VAL A 240 -7.93 18.32 -18.87
N GLU A 241 -7.78 17.08 -18.45
CA GLU A 241 -7.25 16.01 -19.31
C GLU A 241 -8.28 15.66 -20.40
N PRO A 242 -7.90 15.65 -21.68
CA PRO A 242 -8.80 15.28 -22.77
C PRO A 242 -9.41 13.88 -22.57
N ASN A 243 -10.70 13.74 -22.87
CA ASN A 243 -11.46 12.50 -22.74
C ASN A 243 -11.62 11.97 -21.29
N ALA A 244 -11.20 12.73 -20.29
CA ALA A 244 -11.43 12.41 -18.89
C ALA A 244 -12.84 12.81 -18.43
N PRO A 245 -13.32 12.31 -17.27
CA PRO A 245 -14.62 12.66 -16.72
C PRO A 245 -14.91 14.15 -16.65
N ALA A 246 -13.95 14.95 -16.18
CA ALA A 246 -14.10 16.38 -16.07
C ALA A 246 -14.28 17.08 -17.43
N ALA A 247 -13.53 16.66 -18.45
CA ALA A 247 -13.69 17.17 -19.81
C ALA A 247 -15.07 16.84 -20.37
N SER A 248 -15.53 15.59 -20.19
CA SER A 248 -16.84 15.11 -20.65
C SER A 248 -18.00 15.83 -19.95
N ALA A 249 -17.83 16.22 -18.69
CA ALA A 249 -18.80 16.99 -17.92
C ALA A 249 -18.76 18.50 -18.23
N GLY A 250 -17.81 18.97 -19.02
CA GLY A 250 -17.71 20.38 -19.42
C GLY A 250 -16.96 21.27 -18.42
N VAL A 251 -16.10 20.71 -17.58
CA VAL A 251 -15.16 21.50 -16.76
C VAL A 251 -14.15 22.19 -17.68
N LEU A 252 -13.83 23.44 -17.39
CA LEU A 252 -12.90 24.25 -18.17
C LEU A 252 -11.72 24.73 -17.32
N VAL A 253 -10.61 24.96 -17.99
CA VAL A 253 -9.47 25.68 -17.39
C VAL A 253 -9.91 27.07 -16.97
N GLY A 254 -9.60 27.48 -15.76
CA GLY A 254 -10.05 28.74 -15.17
C GLY A 254 -11.29 28.63 -14.28
N ASP A 255 -11.96 27.47 -14.22
CA ASP A 255 -13.04 27.23 -13.27
C ASP A 255 -12.49 27.26 -11.83
N LEU A 256 -13.28 27.83 -10.92
CA LEU A 256 -12.99 27.79 -9.49
C LEU A 256 -13.92 26.76 -8.84
N ILE A 257 -13.35 25.70 -8.24
CA ILE A 257 -14.13 24.62 -7.63
C ILE A 257 -14.63 25.08 -6.26
N ALA A 258 -15.95 25.11 -6.09
CA ALA A 258 -16.61 25.51 -4.86
C ALA A 258 -16.92 24.33 -3.94
N SER A 259 -17.37 23.19 -4.49
CA SER A 259 -17.69 22.00 -3.71
C SER A 259 -17.60 20.72 -4.54
N LEU A 260 -17.38 19.61 -3.84
CA LEU A 260 -17.41 18.25 -4.35
C LEU A 260 -18.45 17.45 -3.53
N ASN A 261 -19.47 16.88 -4.17
CA ASN A 261 -20.60 16.20 -3.53
C ASN A 261 -21.27 17.02 -2.43
N GLY A 262 -21.42 18.34 -2.65
CA GLY A 262 -22.01 19.28 -1.69
C GLY A 262 -21.04 19.80 -0.62
N ASP A 263 -19.90 19.17 -0.41
CA ASP A 263 -18.92 19.58 0.57
C ASP A 263 -17.93 20.61 -0.03
N PRO A 264 -17.71 21.76 0.62
CA PRO A 264 -16.72 22.74 0.19
C PRO A 264 -15.31 22.14 0.17
N VAL A 265 -14.50 22.53 -0.83
CA VAL A 265 -13.10 22.14 -0.96
C VAL A 265 -12.20 23.37 -1.03
N TYR A 266 -11.17 23.42 -0.21
CA TYR A 266 -10.31 24.61 -0.03
C TYR A 266 -8.86 24.37 -0.44
N ASP A 267 -8.40 23.13 -0.42
CA ASP A 267 -7.03 22.79 -0.78
C ASP A 267 -6.96 21.50 -1.62
N VAL A 268 -5.85 21.34 -2.35
CA VAL A 268 -5.63 20.22 -3.26
C VAL A 268 -5.60 18.89 -2.53
N ARG A 269 -5.08 18.86 -1.29
CA ARG A 269 -4.97 17.62 -0.52
C ARG A 269 -6.34 17.11 -0.11
N ASP A 270 -7.23 18.02 0.35
CA ASP A 270 -8.61 17.68 0.69
C ASP A 270 -9.37 17.16 -0.53
N ALA A 271 -9.29 17.86 -1.67
CA ALA A 271 -9.91 17.43 -2.92
C ALA A 271 -9.42 16.04 -3.36
N LEU A 272 -8.11 15.81 -3.36
CA LEU A 272 -7.53 14.50 -3.71
C LEU A 272 -7.95 13.41 -2.72
N HIS A 273 -8.04 13.72 -1.42
CA HIS A 273 -8.52 12.77 -0.41
C HIS A 273 -9.98 12.38 -0.66
N ARG A 274 -10.85 13.34 -0.97
CA ARG A 274 -12.27 13.09 -1.28
C ARG A 274 -12.45 12.29 -2.57
N ILE A 275 -11.68 12.61 -3.61
CA ILE A 275 -11.70 11.83 -4.87
C ILE A 275 -11.23 10.39 -4.61
N ALA A 276 -10.19 10.22 -3.81
CA ALA A 276 -9.59 8.92 -3.56
C ALA A 276 -10.49 7.94 -2.77
N VAL A 277 -11.51 8.40 -2.05
CA VAL A 277 -12.48 7.53 -1.37
C VAL A 277 -13.62 7.06 -2.26
N LEU A 278 -13.75 7.64 -3.46
CA LEU A 278 -14.76 7.24 -4.44
C LEU A 278 -14.39 5.91 -5.09
N SER A 279 -15.39 5.26 -5.66
CA SER A 279 -15.21 4.07 -6.50
C SER A 279 -15.29 4.46 -7.98
N VAL A 280 -14.58 3.71 -8.82
CA VAL A 280 -14.75 3.84 -10.28
C VAL A 280 -16.20 3.54 -10.63
N GLY A 281 -16.84 4.44 -11.38
CA GLY A 281 -18.25 4.39 -11.74
C GLY A 281 -19.17 5.22 -10.83
N ASP A 282 -18.69 5.74 -9.70
CA ASP A 282 -19.48 6.63 -8.85
C ASP A 282 -19.82 7.93 -9.59
N SER A 283 -21.03 8.45 -9.34
CA SER A 283 -21.43 9.78 -9.77
C SER A 283 -21.00 10.83 -8.76
N VAL A 284 -20.42 11.92 -9.24
CA VAL A 284 -19.88 13.02 -8.43
C VAL A 284 -20.48 14.33 -8.90
N SER A 285 -21.09 15.08 -7.98
CA SER A 285 -21.49 16.47 -8.24
C SER A 285 -20.30 17.40 -7.94
N LEU A 286 -19.91 18.18 -8.93
CA LEU A 286 -18.88 19.22 -8.84
C LEU A 286 -19.53 20.58 -9.07
N VAL A 287 -19.48 21.47 -8.09
CA VAL A 287 -19.92 22.85 -8.25
C VAL A 287 -18.71 23.73 -8.56
N VAL A 288 -18.74 24.41 -9.69
CA VAL A 288 -17.72 25.36 -10.10
C VAL A 288 -18.29 26.79 -10.22
N VAL A 289 -17.42 27.79 -10.06
CA VAL A 289 -17.73 29.19 -10.36
C VAL A 289 -17.01 29.56 -11.63
N ARG A 290 -17.77 29.95 -12.65
CA ARG A 290 -17.33 30.35 -13.99
C ARG A 290 -17.97 31.68 -14.38
N GLY A 291 -17.18 32.70 -14.69
CA GLY A 291 -17.71 34.03 -15.04
C GLY A 291 -18.60 34.66 -13.96
N GLY A 292 -18.39 34.33 -12.68
CA GLY A 292 -19.19 34.80 -11.56
C GLY A 292 -20.46 34.01 -11.27
N ALA A 293 -20.82 33.00 -12.06
CA ALA A 293 -21.99 32.15 -11.86
C ALA A 293 -21.59 30.78 -11.34
N ARG A 294 -22.39 30.19 -10.44
CA ARG A 294 -22.26 28.79 -9.99
C ARG A 294 -22.86 27.85 -11.03
N ILE A 295 -22.12 26.83 -11.40
CA ILE A 295 -22.53 25.81 -12.34
C ILE A 295 -22.31 24.45 -11.65
N GLU A 296 -23.34 23.62 -11.64
CA GLU A 296 -23.26 22.25 -11.15
C GLU A 296 -23.02 21.31 -12.33
N LEU A 297 -22.00 20.47 -12.21
CA LEU A 297 -21.56 19.50 -13.20
C LEU A 297 -21.55 18.10 -12.58
N ASN A 298 -22.10 17.12 -13.30
CA ASN A 298 -22.11 15.73 -12.86
C ASN A 298 -21.04 14.94 -13.62
N LEU A 299 -20.14 14.31 -12.89
CA LEU A 299 -19.03 13.53 -13.41
C LEU A 299 -19.19 12.06 -13.01
N THR A 300 -18.78 11.15 -13.88
CA THR A 300 -18.63 9.73 -13.50
C THR A 300 -17.16 9.44 -13.28
N VAL A 301 -16.80 8.96 -12.08
CA VAL A 301 -15.41 8.62 -11.73
C VAL A 301 -14.88 7.55 -12.68
N ALA A 302 -13.77 7.83 -13.36
CA ALA A 302 -13.07 6.85 -14.19
C ALA A 302 -11.93 6.17 -13.44
N ASP A 303 -11.39 5.12 -14.03
CA ASP A 303 -10.14 4.50 -13.62
C ASP A 303 -8.98 5.20 -14.34
N ARG A 304 -7.94 5.53 -13.61
CA ARG A 304 -6.74 6.16 -14.19
C ARG A 304 -5.91 5.18 -15.07
N GLY A 305 -6.13 3.85 -14.91
CA GLY A 305 -5.46 2.82 -15.68
C GLY A 305 -4.06 2.47 -15.17
#